data_893a4db450dd85797dfcbeae67642b6f
#
_entry.id   893a4db450dd85797dfcbeae67642b6f
#
_cell.length_a   1.000
_cell.length_b   1.000
_cell.length_c   1.000
_cell.angle_alpha   90.00
_cell.angle_beta   90.00
_cell.angle_gamma   90.00
#
_symmetry.space_group_name_H-M   'P 1'
#
loop_
_entity.id
_entity.type
_entity.pdbx_description
1 polymer ?
#
loop_
_entity_poly.entity_id
_entity_poly.type
_entity_poly.pdbx_seq_one_letter_code
_entity_poly.pdbx_strand_id
1 'polypeptide(L)'
;MKIDMKIKTYIGIFTIMVLLVAAKGDRPAYRVFNGKGHAADYGDILKAARNADVVFFGESHTDPICHWLELQLAKDLYEGKNGHLIIGAEMLERDNQLLLNEYISSMIRKKDFEAEAKLWPNYKTDYAPIVDFAANKGLKFIATNIPRRYSAIVNLKGLEGLDSINALERGMMAPLPLKYNPELACYKKIGEMVAGSPMHMGENLPKAQAIKDATMAWFILKNVNEGYVFFHINGSYHSDNHEGIVWYLKEYNKRNATELKILTITAVEQNDLDELEKDNLGKADFILCIPGDMTQTQEASAIGIAMPPAGITPATPMKDAKADTIKKAAPDSGSGGDDDDDD
;
A
#
# COMPACT_ATOMS: atom_id res chain seq x y z
N MET A 1 52.61 -1.07 -42.41
CA MET A 1 52.67 -0.41 -41.11
C MET A 1 51.93 -1.33 -40.10
N LYS A 2 52.67 -2.12 -39.30
CA LYS A 2 52.10 -3.05 -38.33
C LYS A 2 51.79 -2.23 -37.06
N ILE A 3 50.51 -1.95 -36.85
CA ILE A 3 50.06 -1.35 -35.58
C ILE A 3 50.22 -2.42 -34.49
N ASP A 4 51.05 -2.09 -33.52
CA ASP A 4 51.48 -2.99 -32.47
C ASP A 4 50.25 -3.57 -31.73
N MET A 5 50.22 -4.88 -31.56
CA MET A 5 49.12 -5.64 -30.96
C MET A 5 48.79 -5.14 -29.55
N LYS A 6 49.78 -4.58 -28.84
CA LYS A 6 49.61 -3.97 -27.51
C LYS A 6 48.71 -2.72 -27.54
N ILE A 7 48.85 -1.87 -28.60
CA ILE A 7 48.04 -0.65 -28.77
C ILE A 7 46.58 -1.03 -29.00
N LYS A 8 46.30 -2.08 -29.78
CA LYS A 8 44.92 -2.58 -29.99
C LYS A 8 44.26 -3.09 -28.71
N THR A 9 45.05 -3.75 -27.85
CA THR A 9 44.57 -4.25 -26.53
C THR A 9 44.20 -3.10 -25.58
N TYR A 10 45.04 -2.05 -25.52
CA TYR A 10 44.74 -0.88 -24.68
C TYR A 10 43.54 -0.07 -25.18
N ILE A 11 43.37 0.08 -26.50
CA ILE A 11 42.21 0.76 -27.10
C ILE A 11 40.95 -0.06 -26.81
N GLY A 12 40.97 -1.38 -26.92
CA GLY A 12 39.85 -2.27 -26.60
C GLY A 12 39.41 -2.19 -25.13
N ILE A 13 40.39 -2.20 -24.21
CA ILE A 13 40.14 -2.09 -22.76
C ILE A 13 39.59 -0.71 -22.40
N PHE A 14 40.12 0.37 -23.01
CA PHE A 14 39.66 1.73 -22.78
C PHE A 14 38.23 1.93 -23.30
N THR A 15 37.91 1.37 -24.49
CA THR A 15 36.54 1.44 -25.05
C THR A 15 35.51 0.67 -24.18
N ILE A 16 35.88 -0.49 -23.65
CA ILE A 16 35.03 -1.26 -22.73
C ILE A 16 34.86 -0.50 -21.42
N MET A 17 35.91 0.14 -20.90
CA MET A 17 35.83 0.91 -19.64
C MET A 17 34.99 2.19 -19.83
N VAL A 18 35.05 2.86 -20.99
CA VAL A 18 34.20 4.04 -21.29
C VAL A 18 32.73 3.62 -21.46
N LEU A 19 32.44 2.45 -22.05
CA LEU A 19 31.07 1.92 -22.14
C LEU A 19 30.47 1.56 -20.76
N LEU A 20 31.31 1.05 -19.86
CA LEU A 20 30.88 0.76 -18.48
C LEU A 20 30.61 2.01 -17.65
N VAL A 21 31.33 3.12 -17.91
CA VAL A 21 31.12 4.41 -17.23
C VAL A 21 29.88 5.15 -17.79
N ALA A 22 29.60 4.99 -19.10
CA ALA A 22 28.42 5.59 -19.73
C ALA A 22 27.08 4.96 -19.29
N ALA A 23 27.10 3.75 -18.70
CA ALA A 23 25.91 3.08 -18.20
C ALA A 23 25.42 3.56 -16.83
N LYS A 24 26.13 4.47 -16.15
CA LYS A 24 25.78 5.00 -14.81
C LYS A 24 24.93 6.28 -14.81
N GLY A 25 24.38 6.68 -15.91
CA GLY A 25 23.64 7.94 -16.05
C GLY A 25 22.12 7.83 -15.99
N ASP A 26 21.56 6.63 -15.93
CA ASP A 26 20.11 6.43 -15.87
C ASP A 26 19.60 6.54 -14.42
N ARG A 27 18.46 7.23 -14.25
CA ARG A 27 17.72 7.29 -12.99
C ARG A 27 16.45 6.45 -13.13
N PRO A 28 16.49 5.17 -12.75
CA PRO A 28 15.30 4.33 -12.83
C PRO A 28 14.23 4.82 -11.87
N ALA A 29 12.96 4.81 -12.30
CA ALA A 29 11.83 5.14 -11.45
C ALA A 29 11.57 4.04 -10.41
N TYR A 30 12.03 2.83 -10.66
CA TYR A 30 11.99 1.70 -9.73
C TYR A 30 12.99 0.62 -10.13
N ARG A 31 13.26 -0.29 -9.21
CA ARG A 31 13.96 -1.57 -9.44
C ARG A 31 13.17 -2.70 -8.81
N VAL A 32 13.33 -3.89 -9.37
CA VAL A 32 12.71 -5.11 -8.84
C VAL A 32 13.79 -6.04 -8.32
N PHE A 33 13.58 -6.58 -7.14
CA PHE A 33 14.38 -7.65 -6.56
C PHE A 33 13.48 -8.82 -6.17
N ASN A 34 14.01 -10.03 -6.18
CA ASN A 34 13.34 -11.12 -5.51
C ASN A 34 13.56 -11.05 -3.98
N GLY A 35 12.84 -11.85 -3.20
CA GLY A 35 12.96 -11.84 -1.73
C GLY A 35 14.35 -12.16 -1.19
N LYS A 36 15.27 -12.68 -2.01
CA LYS A 36 16.68 -12.95 -1.64
C LYS A 36 17.62 -11.80 -1.99
N GLY A 37 17.11 -10.70 -2.53
CA GLY A 37 17.87 -9.53 -2.94
C GLY A 37 18.55 -9.64 -4.31
N HIS A 38 18.25 -10.66 -5.10
CA HIS A 38 18.75 -10.73 -6.46
C HIS A 38 17.88 -9.86 -7.37
N ALA A 39 18.53 -9.15 -8.31
CA ALA A 39 17.82 -8.37 -9.31
C ALA A 39 16.83 -9.24 -10.10
N ALA A 40 15.65 -8.70 -10.34
CA ALA A 40 14.59 -9.28 -11.12
C ALA A 40 13.96 -8.19 -12.00
N ASP A 41 12.97 -8.54 -12.80
CA ASP A 41 12.26 -7.58 -13.62
C ASP A 41 10.72 -7.75 -13.50
N TYR A 42 9.99 -6.83 -14.13
CA TYR A 42 8.53 -6.88 -14.15
C TYR A 42 7.99 -8.16 -14.81
N GLY A 43 8.70 -8.70 -15.81
CA GLY A 43 8.33 -9.95 -16.47
C GLY A 43 8.39 -11.16 -15.53
N ASP A 44 9.34 -11.17 -14.58
CA ASP A 44 9.44 -12.20 -13.55
C ASP A 44 8.23 -12.14 -12.61
N ILE A 45 7.84 -10.93 -12.18
CA ILE A 45 6.61 -10.70 -11.40
C ILE A 45 5.41 -11.23 -12.16
N LEU A 46 5.22 -10.81 -13.40
CA LEU A 46 4.06 -11.21 -14.21
C LEU A 46 3.99 -12.72 -14.43
N LYS A 47 5.13 -13.36 -14.69
CA LYS A 47 5.23 -14.81 -14.84
C LYS A 47 4.82 -15.55 -13.56
N ALA A 48 5.28 -15.09 -12.41
CA ALA A 48 4.91 -15.65 -11.12
C ALA A 48 3.42 -15.43 -10.82
N ALA A 49 2.92 -14.21 -11.04
CA ALA A 49 1.55 -13.81 -10.76
C ALA A 49 0.52 -14.59 -11.59
N ARG A 50 0.82 -14.92 -12.85
CA ARG A 50 -0.05 -15.78 -13.70
C ARG A 50 -0.23 -17.21 -13.16
N ASN A 51 0.70 -17.68 -12.34
CA ASN A 51 0.67 -19.03 -11.75
C ASN A 51 0.17 -19.05 -10.30
N ALA A 52 -0.12 -17.90 -9.72
CA ALA A 52 -0.67 -17.77 -8.38
C ALA A 52 -2.21 -17.83 -8.40
N ASP A 53 -2.80 -18.24 -7.28
CA ASP A 53 -4.24 -18.14 -7.02
C ASP A 53 -4.57 -16.79 -6.40
N VAL A 54 -3.66 -16.25 -5.56
CA VAL A 54 -3.77 -14.94 -4.93
C VAL A 54 -2.46 -14.18 -5.07
N VAL A 55 -2.54 -12.94 -5.55
CA VAL A 55 -1.41 -12.02 -5.66
C VAL A 55 -1.69 -10.82 -4.76
N PHE A 56 -0.80 -10.57 -3.81
CA PHE A 56 -0.81 -9.36 -2.99
C PHE A 56 0.16 -8.33 -3.57
N PHE A 57 -0.33 -7.12 -3.76
CA PHE A 57 0.50 -5.96 -4.06
C PHE A 57 0.48 -5.02 -2.86
N GLY A 58 1.57 -5.04 -2.11
CA GLY A 58 1.81 -4.19 -0.96
C GLY A 58 2.36 -2.84 -1.40
N GLU A 59 1.53 -1.82 -1.38
CA GLU A 59 1.85 -0.48 -1.86
C GLU A 59 2.36 0.47 -0.78
N SER A 60 3.01 1.56 -1.20
CA SER A 60 3.07 2.82 -0.49
C SER A 60 1.87 3.66 -0.97
N HIS A 61 0.93 3.97 -0.09
CA HIS A 61 -0.41 4.50 -0.43
C HIS A 61 -0.43 5.83 -1.20
N THR A 62 0.68 6.51 -1.32
CA THR A 62 0.79 7.81 -1.99
C THR A 62 1.83 7.81 -3.10
N ASP A 63 2.39 6.65 -3.41
CA ASP A 63 3.43 6.53 -4.43
C ASP A 63 2.82 6.29 -5.82
N PRO A 64 3.04 7.20 -6.79
CA PRO A 64 2.46 7.08 -8.13
C PRO A 64 2.98 5.88 -8.93
N ILE A 65 4.20 5.39 -8.63
CA ILE A 65 4.76 4.21 -9.31
C ILE A 65 4.03 2.95 -8.87
N CYS A 66 3.68 2.83 -7.58
CA CYS A 66 2.84 1.73 -7.09
C CYS A 66 1.52 1.68 -7.86
N HIS A 67 0.76 2.77 -7.88
CA HIS A 67 -0.56 2.82 -8.50
C HIS A 67 -0.52 2.59 -10.01
N TRP A 68 0.52 3.09 -10.67
CA TRP A 68 0.73 2.80 -12.08
C TRP A 68 1.02 1.31 -12.32
N LEU A 69 1.90 0.69 -11.53
CA LEU A 69 2.25 -0.73 -11.66
C LEU A 69 1.09 -1.65 -11.30
N GLU A 70 0.27 -1.31 -10.32
CA GLU A 70 -0.97 -2.02 -9.98
C GLU A 70 -1.90 -2.10 -11.18
N LEU A 71 -2.13 -0.95 -11.83
CA LEU A 71 -2.97 -0.90 -13.03
C LEU A 71 -2.35 -1.70 -14.18
N GLN A 72 -1.02 -1.63 -14.40
CA GLN A 72 -0.37 -2.41 -15.45
C GLN A 72 -0.48 -3.91 -15.16
N LEU A 73 -0.18 -4.33 -13.91
CA LEU A 73 -0.26 -5.73 -13.52
C LEU A 73 -1.69 -6.29 -13.65
N ALA A 74 -2.71 -5.49 -13.28
CA ALA A 74 -4.11 -5.88 -13.47
C ALA A 74 -4.45 -6.11 -14.95
N LYS A 75 -3.99 -5.20 -15.84
CA LYS A 75 -4.19 -5.34 -17.29
C LYS A 75 -3.49 -6.57 -17.86
N ASP A 76 -2.24 -6.78 -17.49
CA ASP A 76 -1.43 -7.90 -18.00
C ASP A 76 -1.92 -9.26 -17.45
N LEU A 77 -2.43 -9.29 -16.22
CA LEU A 77 -3.10 -10.47 -15.65
C LEU A 77 -4.42 -10.74 -16.37
N TYR A 78 -5.24 -9.70 -16.63
CA TYR A 78 -6.48 -9.84 -17.39
C TYR A 78 -6.24 -10.47 -18.77
N GLU A 79 -5.26 -9.95 -19.52
CA GLU A 79 -4.89 -10.48 -20.83
C GLU A 79 -4.30 -11.88 -20.73
N GLY A 80 -3.33 -12.08 -19.83
CA GLY A 80 -2.63 -13.36 -19.69
C GLY A 80 -3.47 -14.48 -19.11
N LYS A 81 -4.61 -14.17 -18.47
CA LYS A 81 -5.56 -15.13 -17.90
C LYS A 81 -6.89 -15.17 -18.66
N ASN A 82 -6.94 -14.58 -19.88
CA ASN A 82 -8.15 -14.53 -20.70
C ASN A 82 -9.39 -14.00 -19.94
N GLY A 83 -9.20 -12.96 -19.15
CA GLY A 83 -10.26 -12.35 -18.36
C GLY A 83 -10.53 -13.00 -16.99
N HIS A 84 -9.88 -14.10 -16.65
CA HIS A 84 -10.05 -14.77 -15.36
C HIS A 84 -9.28 -14.04 -14.23
N LEU A 85 -9.72 -12.83 -13.93
CA LEU A 85 -9.18 -11.93 -12.91
C LEU A 85 -10.29 -11.46 -11.98
N ILE A 86 -10.02 -11.46 -10.69
CA ILE A 86 -10.81 -10.83 -9.65
C ILE A 86 -9.90 -9.82 -8.97
N ILE A 87 -10.36 -8.59 -8.74
CA ILE A 87 -9.60 -7.55 -8.07
C ILE A 87 -10.20 -7.32 -6.69
N GLY A 88 -9.37 -7.07 -5.70
CA GLY A 88 -9.77 -6.66 -4.36
C GLY A 88 -8.88 -5.54 -3.85
N ALA A 89 -9.40 -4.68 -2.98
CA ALA A 89 -8.62 -3.58 -2.44
C ALA A 89 -8.97 -3.26 -0.99
N GLU A 90 -7.93 -2.97 -0.19
CA GLU A 90 -8.03 -2.46 1.17
C GLU A 90 -8.77 -1.12 1.21
N MET A 91 -8.54 -0.25 0.25
CA MET A 91 -9.03 1.11 0.20
C MET A 91 -10.56 1.21 0.04
N LEU A 92 -11.21 0.08 -0.25
CA LEU A 92 -12.67 -0.03 -0.31
C LEU A 92 -13.19 -0.84 0.88
N GLU A 93 -13.96 -0.16 1.76
CA GLU A 93 -14.61 -0.77 2.90
C GLU A 93 -15.83 -1.60 2.45
N ARG A 94 -16.18 -2.66 3.19
CA ARG A 94 -17.26 -3.62 2.86
C ARG A 94 -18.62 -2.99 2.63
N ASP A 95 -18.94 -1.90 3.30
CA ASP A 95 -20.20 -1.19 3.13
C ASP A 95 -20.31 -0.45 1.78
N ASN A 96 -19.21 -0.28 1.05
CA ASN A 96 -19.23 0.23 -0.32
C ASN A 96 -19.51 -0.86 -1.38
N GLN A 97 -19.58 -2.15 -1.02
CA GLN A 97 -19.65 -3.22 -2.03
C GLN A 97 -20.88 -3.14 -2.92
N LEU A 98 -22.03 -2.72 -2.40
CA LEU A 98 -23.25 -2.59 -3.20
C LEU A 98 -23.06 -1.52 -4.29
N LEU A 99 -22.66 -0.32 -3.89
CA LEU A 99 -22.38 0.80 -4.82
C LEU A 99 -21.32 0.44 -5.86
N LEU A 100 -20.27 -0.27 -5.43
CA LEU A 100 -19.21 -0.75 -6.32
C LEU A 100 -19.75 -1.74 -7.37
N ASN A 101 -20.60 -2.66 -6.99
CA ASN A 101 -21.24 -3.60 -7.90
C ASN A 101 -22.14 -2.88 -8.91
N GLU A 102 -22.93 -1.92 -8.45
CA GLU A 102 -23.82 -1.11 -9.29
C GLU A 102 -23.03 -0.27 -10.29
N TYR A 103 -21.89 0.29 -9.89
CA TYR A 103 -21.00 1.01 -10.78
C TYR A 103 -20.38 0.08 -11.84
N ILE A 104 -19.81 -1.05 -11.43
CA ILE A 104 -19.17 -2.02 -12.33
C ILE A 104 -20.17 -2.60 -13.33
N SER A 105 -21.42 -2.84 -12.91
CA SER A 105 -22.49 -3.31 -13.79
C SER A 105 -23.15 -2.20 -14.62
N SER A 106 -22.64 -0.97 -14.56
CA SER A 106 -23.17 0.20 -15.26
C SER A 106 -24.61 0.58 -14.87
N MET A 107 -25.08 0.16 -13.69
CA MET A 107 -26.40 0.57 -13.16
C MET A 107 -26.39 2.02 -12.70
N ILE A 108 -25.25 2.48 -12.13
CA ILE A 108 -25.01 3.87 -11.74
C ILE A 108 -23.82 4.44 -12.49
N ARG A 109 -23.76 5.77 -12.63
CA ARG A 109 -22.63 6.44 -13.27
C ARG A 109 -21.47 6.58 -12.29
N LYS A 110 -20.25 6.72 -12.81
CA LYS A 110 -19.05 7.00 -12.02
C LYS A 110 -19.25 8.13 -11.00
N LYS A 111 -19.85 9.25 -11.44
CA LYS A 111 -20.08 10.41 -10.56
C LYS A 111 -21.03 10.11 -9.39
N ASP A 112 -22.00 9.21 -9.60
CA ASP A 112 -22.96 8.84 -8.56
C ASP A 112 -22.30 7.91 -7.57
N PHE A 113 -21.47 6.96 -8.04
CA PHE A 113 -20.62 6.13 -7.18
C PHE A 113 -19.64 6.98 -6.36
N GLU A 114 -18.92 7.92 -6.98
CA GLU A 114 -17.96 8.79 -6.28
C GLU A 114 -18.62 9.74 -5.28
N ALA A 115 -19.89 10.07 -5.46
CA ALA A 115 -20.63 10.95 -4.55
C ALA A 115 -21.14 10.22 -3.31
N GLU A 116 -21.50 8.93 -3.43
CA GLU A 116 -22.14 8.17 -2.38
C GLU A 116 -21.19 7.20 -1.65
N ALA A 117 -20.16 6.71 -2.34
CA ALA A 117 -19.18 5.81 -1.73
C ALA A 117 -18.24 6.57 -0.79
N LYS A 118 -17.89 5.90 0.31
CA LYS A 118 -16.88 6.41 1.24
C LYS A 118 -15.49 6.09 0.71
N LEU A 119 -14.91 7.05 0.01
CA LEU A 119 -13.64 6.91 -0.69
C LEU A 119 -12.51 7.62 0.05
N TRP A 120 -11.28 7.18 -0.19
CA TRP A 120 -10.08 7.85 0.31
C TRP A 120 -9.84 9.17 -0.43
N PRO A 121 -9.14 10.15 0.18
CA PRO A 121 -8.89 11.45 -0.44
C PRO A 121 -8.19 11.39 -1.81
N ASN A 122 -7.27 10.44 -1.97
CA ASN A 122 -6.51 10.20 -3.20
C ASN A 122 -7.21 9.24 -4.19
N TYR A 123 -8.45 8.84 -3.93
CA TYR A 123 -9.17 7.87 -4.78
C TYR A 123 -9.14 8.23 -6.26
N LYS A 124 -9.39 9.51 -6.59
CA LYS A 124 -9.55 9.94 -7.99
C LYS A 124 -8.28 9.78 -8.83
N THR A 125 -7.12 10.00 -8.22
CA THR A 125 -5.82 9.89 -8.89
C THR A 125 -5.26 8.47 -8.84
N ASP A 126 -5.41 7.79 -7.71
CA ASP A 126 -4.65 6.60 -7.41
C ASP A 126 -5.47 5.32 -7.65
N TYR A 127 -6.73 5.28 -7.21
CA TYR A 127 -7.53 4.05 -7.25
C TYR A 127 -8.64 4.04 -8.30
N ALA A 128 -9.16 5.23 -8.71
CA ALA A 128 -10.16 5.28 -9.76
C ALA A 128 -9.72 4.62 -11.07
N PRO A 129 -8.46 4.75 -11.53
CA PRO A 129 -8.02 4.11 -12.77
C PRO A 129 -8.19 2.58 -12.79
N ILE A 130 -7.91 1.89 -11.69
CA ILE A 130 -8.06 0.43 -11.63
C ILE A 130 -9.52 0.00 -11.43
N VAL A 131 -10.31 0.80 -10.69
CA VAL A 131 -11.77 0.57 -10.56
C VAL A 131 -12.48 0.79 -11.90
N ASP A 132 -12.11 1.83 -12.63
CA ASP A 132 -12.61 2.11 -13.99
C ASP A 132 -12.21 0.99 -14.97
N PHE A 133 -11.00 0.48 -14.87
CA PHE A 133 -10.57 -0.66 -15.67
C PHE A 133 -11.45 -1.88 -15.38
N ALA A 134 -11.73 -2.18 -14.12
CA ALA A 134 -12.62 -3.27 -13.74
C ALA A 134 -14.05 -3.04 -14.28
N ALA A 135 -14.59 -1.83 -14.17
CA ALA A 135 -15.91 -1.48 -14.70
C ALA A 135 -15.96 -1.63 -16.23
N ASN A 136 -14.96 -1.13 -16.96
CA ASN A 136 -14.87 -1.24 -18.41
C ASN A 136 -14.75 -2.69 -18.92
N LYS A 137 -14.23 -3.60 -18.08
CA LYS A 137 -14.08 -5.01 -18.42
C LYS A 137 -15.15 -5.90 -17.79
N GLY A 138 -16.05 -5.34 -16.98
CA GLY A 138 -17.06 -6.11 -16.23
C GLY A 138 -16.43 -7.09 -15.23
N LEU A 139 -15.28 -6.75 -14.66
CA LEU A 139 -14.57 -7.60 -13.71
C LEU A 139 -15.19 -7.52 -12.33
N LYS A 140 -15.12 -8.63 -11.61
CA LYS A 140 -15.48 -8.65 -10.20
C LYS A 140 -14.44 -7.87 -9.39
N PHE A 141 -14.90 -6.84 -8.66
CA PHE A 141 -14.07 -6.06 -7.75
C PHE A 141 -14.63 -6.15 -6.33
N ILE A 142 -13.78 -6.54 -5.38
CA ILE A 142 -14.18 -6.83 -4.01
C ILE A 142 -13.66 -5.72 -3.09
N ALA A 143 -14.56 -5.02 -2.43
CA ALA A 143 -14.25 -4.19 -1.28
C ALA A 143 -13.90 -5.13 -0.11
N THR A 144 -12.65 -5.20 0.29
CA THR A 144 -12.20 -6.26 1.21
C THR A 144 -12.09 -5.81 2.66
N ASN A 145 -11.91 -4.49 2.90
CA ASN A 145 -11.63 -4.00 4.25
C ASN A 145 -12.89 -3.91 5.12
N ILE A 146 -12.71 -4.10 6.42
CA ILE A 146 -13.76 -3.86 7.40
C ILE A 146 -14.15 -2.37 7.41
N PRO A 147 -15.44 -2.01 7.57
CA PRO A 147 -15.81 -0.62 7.76
C PRO A 147 -15.08 0.01 8.95
N ARG A 148 -14.44 1.17 8.72
CA ARG A 148 -13.56 1.86 9.66
C ARG A 148 -14.17 2.01 11.07
N ARG A 149 -15.49 2.23 11.17
CA ARG A 149 -16.19 2.33 12.46
C ARG A 149 -16.03 1.10 13.35
N TYR A 150 -15.96 -0.11 12.78
CA TYR A 150 -15.78 -1.34 13.56
C TYR A 150 -14.34 -1.53 14.01
N SER A 151 -13.36 -1.24 13.16
CA SER A 151 -11.97 -1.25 13.61
C SER A 151 -11.70 -0.17 14.68
N ALA A 152 -12.39 0.97 14.62
CA ALA A 152 -12.34 2.00 15.68
C ALA A 152 -12.93 1.50 17.00
N ILE A 153 -14.02 0.72 16.97
CA ILE A 153 -14.57 0.08 18.18
C ILE A 153 -13.52 -0.86 18.79
N VAL A 154 -12.84 -1.66 17.96
CA VAL A 154 -11.77 -2.56 18.43
C VAL A 154 -10.61 -1.78 19.04
N ASN A 155 -10.21 -0.66 18.42
CA ASN A 155 -9.13 0.19 18.96
C ASN A 155 -9.49 0.75 20.35
N LEU A 156 -10.76 1.11 20.57
CA LEU A 156 -11.23 1.67 21.84
C LEU A 156 -11.51 0.62 22.90
N LYS A 157 -12.08 -0.54 22.53
CA LYS A 157 -12.69 -1.49 23.46
C LYS A 157 -12.12 -2.91 23.37
N GLY A 158 -11.12 -3.15 22.52
CA GLY A 158 -10.68 -4.51 22.23
C GLY A 158 -11.64 -5.25 21.29
N LEU A 159 -11.34 -6.51 21.00
CA LEU A 159 -12.17 -7.36 20.15
C LEU A 159 -13.57 -7.61 20.75
N GLU A 160 -13.66 -7.61 22.06
CA GLU A 160 -14.89 -7.76 22.86
C GLU A 160 -15.90 -6.64 22.56
N GLY A 161 -15.41 -5.48 22.09
CA GLY A 161 -16.28 -4.38 21.63
C GLY A 161 -17.20 -4.77 20.47
N LEU A 162 -16.89 -5.86 19.76
CA LEU A 162 -17.70 -6.35 18.65
C LEU A 162 -18.78 -7.38 19.08
N ASP A 163 -18.86 -7.75 20.36
CA ASP A 163 -19.82 -8.75 20.81
C ASP A 163 -21.28 -8.30 20.67
N SER A 164 -21.51 -7.00 20.78
CA SER A 164 -22.85 -6.38 20.72
C SER A 164 -23.37 -6.08 19.32
N ILE A 165 -22.55 -6.26 18.25
CA ILE A 165 -22.99 -5.98 16.88
C ILE A 165 -23.97 -7.05 16.38
N ASN A 166 -24.93 -6.62 15.53
CA ASN A 166 -25.98 -7.49 15.01
C ASN A 166 -25.50 -8.37 13.83
N ALA A 167 -26.36 -9.25 13.34
CA ALA A 167 -26.03 -10.20 12.27
C ALA A 167 -25.65 -9.53 10.93
N LEU A 168 -26.31 -8.41 10.58
CA LEU A 168 -26.00 -7.66 9.34
C LEU A 168 -24.59 -7.07 9.40
N GLU A 169 -24.26 -6.46 10.53
CA GLU A 169 -22.94 -5.87 10.78
C GLU A 169 -21.84 -6.94 10.80
N ARG A 170 -22.11 -8.11 11.41
CA ARG A 170 -21.22 -9.28 11.39
C ARG A 170 -20.93 -9.76 9.97
N GLY A 171 -21.86 -9.59 9.03
CA GLY A 171 -21.68 -9.90 7.62
C GLY A 171 -20.62 -9.04 6.90
N MET A 172 -20.19 -7.93 7.53
CA MET A 172 -19.19 -6.99 6.96
C MET A 172 -17.77 -7.25 7.44
N MET A 173 -17.51 -8.32 8.20
CA MET A 173 -16.20 -8.61 8.77
C MET A 173 -15.90 -10.11 8.80
N ALA A 174 -14.67 -10.45 9.20
CA ALA A 174 -14.28 -11.83 9.45
C ALA A 174 -15.18 -12.47 10.53
N PRO A 175 -15.32 -13.82 10.52
CA PRO A 175 -16.03 -14.53 11.56
C PRO A 175 -15.46 -14.25 12.96
N LEU A 176 -16.35 -14.05 13.93
CA LEU A 176 -15.99 -13.88 15.32
C LEU A 176 -16.32 -15.17 16.12
N PRO A 177 -15.57 -15.51 17.18
CA PRO A 177 -14.45 -14.75 17.74
C PRO A 177 -13.22 -14.80 16.85
N LEU A 178 -12.48 -13.67 16.79
CA LEU A 178 -11.25 -13.59 15.99
C LEU A 178 -10.10 -14.34 16.66
N LYS A 179 -9.41 -15.18 15.90
CA LYS A 179 -8.12 -15.75 16.32
C LYS A 179 -7.05 -14.65 16.21
N TYR A 180 -6.65 -14.08 17.34
CA TYR A 180 -5.59 -13.06 17.38
C TYR A 180 -4.26 -13.70 17.85
N ASN A 181 -3.16 -13.43 17.11
CA ASN A 181 -1.82 -13.85 17.47
C ASN A 181 -0.94 -12.61 17.70
N PRO A 182 -0.67 -12.22 18.96
CA PRO A 182 0.15 -11.06 19.30
C PRO A 182 1.63 -11.23 18.96
N GLU A 183 2.10 -12.48 18.75
CA GLU A 183 3.50 -12.77 18.46
C GLU A 183 3.88 -12.56 16.97
N LEU A 184 2.93 -12.32 16.09
CA LEU A 184 3.24 -11.90 14.73
C LEU A 184 4.01 -10.58 14.76
N ALA A 185 5.13 -10.52 14.03
CA ALA A 185 6.05 -9.39 14.08
C ALA A 185 5.35 -8.07 13.69
N CYS A 186 4.41 -8.12 12.74
CA CYS A 186 3.60 -6.96 12.36
C CYS A 186 2.82 -6.38 13.54
N TYR A 187 2.15 -7.19 14.37
CA TYR A 187 1.36 -6.70 15.50
C TYR A 187 2.22 -6.35 16.71
N LYS A 188 3.30 -7.10 16.93
CA LYS A 188 4.26 -6.82 17.99
C LYS A 188 4.92 -5.45 17.80
N LYS A 189 5.37 -5.15 16.58
CA LYS A 189 5.96 -3.85 16.22
C LYS A 189 5.00 -2.69 16.46
N ILE A 190 3.72 -2.83 16.13
CA ILE A 190 2.70 -1.81 16.46
C ILE A 190 2.56 -1.65 17.98
N GLY A 191 2.49 -2.75 18.72
CA GLY A 191 2.40 -2.72 20.18
C GLY A 191 3.57 -1.98 20.82
N GLU A 192 4.79 -2.23 20.38
CA GLU A 192 6.00 -1.54 20.83
C GLU A 192 5.97 -0.03 20.50
N MET A 193 5.51 0.32 19.30
CA MET A 193 5.36 1.70 18.88
C MET A 193 4.31 2.45 19.72
N VAL A 194 3.17 1.83 20.01
CA VAL A 194 2.11 2.40 20.86
C VAL A 194 2.63 2.61 22.28
N ALA A 195 3.35 1.63 22.83
CA ALA A 195 3.90 1.71 24.19
C ALA A 195 4.96 2.82 24.33
N GLY A 196 5.70 3.13 23.24
CA GLY A 196 6.71 4.21 23.20
C GLY A 196 6.16 5.59 22.81
N SER A 197 4.88 5.70 22.43
CA SER A 197 4.32 6.95 21.93
C SER A 197 3.71 7.82 23.02
N PRO A 198 4.05 9.13 23.08
CA PRO A 198 3.36 10.09 23.94
C PRO A 198 1.92 10.38 23.48
N MET A 199 1.57 10.04 22.24
CA MET A 199 0.21 10.13 21.72
C MET A 199 -0.54 8.83 22.11
N HIS A 200 -1.69 8.98 22.75
CA HIS A 200 -2.55 7.86 23.16
C HIS A 200 -3.18 7.20 21.91
N MET A 201 -2.43 6.41 21.18
CA MET A 201 -2.86 5.73 19.95
C MET A 201 -3.81 4.55 20.20
N GLY A 202 -4.13 4.23 21.46
CA GLY A 202 -4.98 3.12 21.88
C GLY A 202 -4.21 1.81 22.00
N GLU A 203 -4.29 1.18 23.17
CA GLU A 203 -3.62 -0.10 23.48
C GLU A 203 -4.05 -1.25 22.57
N ASN A 204 -5.21 -1.14 21.94
CA ASN A 204 -5.76 -2.16 21.06
C ASN A 204 -5.49 -1.91 19.57
N LEU A 205 -4.62 -0.96 19.20
CA LEU A 205 -4.28 -0.71 17.81
C LEU A 205 -3.80 -1.97 17.07
N PRO A 206 -2.96 -2.87 17.67
CA PRO A 206 -2.62 -4.14 17.04
C PRO A 206 -3.84 -5.03 16.74
N LYS A 207 -4.82 -5.08 17.65
CA LYS A 207 -6.07 -5.83 17.47
C LYS A 207 -6.97 -5.19 16.39
N ALA A 208 -6.96 -3.86 16.29
CA ALA A 208 -7.68 -3.13 15.26
C ALA A 208 -7.09 -3.36 13.87
N GLN A 209 -5.77 -3.54 13.75
CA GLN A 209 -5.16 -3.96 12.50
C GLN A 209 -5.46 -5.44 12.21
N ALA A 210 -5.40 -6.29 13.23
CA ALA A 210 -5.69 -7.71 13.07
C ALA A 210 -7.11 -7.99 12.53
N ILE A 211 -8.13 -7.26 12.98
CA ILE A 211 -9.50 -7.42 12.45
C ILE A 211 -9.63 -6.92 11.01
N LYS A 212 -8.84 -5.92 10.58
CA LYS A 212 -8.75 -5.51 9.17
C LYS A 212 -8.16 -6.64 8.34
N ASP A 213 -6.98 -7.13 8.71
CA ASP A 213 -6.28 -8.21 8.02
C ASP A 213 -7.14 -9.46 7.88
N ALA A 214 -7.76 -9.86 8.98
CA ALA A 214 -8.66 -11.00 9.02
C ALA A 214 -9.86 -10.82 8.09
N THR A 215 -10.43 -9.60 8.04
CA THR A 215 -11.58 -9.31 7.20
C THR A 215 -11.20 -9.33 5.72
N MET A 216 -10.05 -8.72 5.35
CA MET A 216 -9.53 -8.77 3.99
C MET A 216 -9.29 -10.22 3.57
N ALA A 217 -8.59 -11.00 4.39
CA ALA A 217 -8.34 -12.43 4.13
C ALA A 217 -9.63 -13.23 3.95
N TRP A 218 -10.65 -12.98 4.80
CA TRP A 218 -11.93 -13.66 4.72
C TRP A 218 -12.66 -13.40 3.41
N PHE A 219 -12.70 -12.13 2.96
CA PHE A 219 -13.35 -11.78 1.71
C PHE A 219 -12.54 -12.18 0.48
N ILE A 220 -11.22 -12.25 0.55
CA ILE A 220 -10.40 -12.88 -0.46
C ILE A 220 -10.80 -14.36 -0.60
N LEU A 221 -10.74 -15.12 0.50
CA LEU A 221 -11.03 -16.55 0.47
C LEU A 221 -12.44 -16.86 -0.05
N LYS A 222 -13.44 -16.06 0.32
CA LYS A 222 -14.82 -16.21 -0.18
C LYS A 222 -14.98 -15.95 -1.68
N ASN A 223 -14.01 -15.35 -2.33
CA ASN A 223 -14.08 -14.91 -3.71
C ASN A 223 -12.99 -15.51 -4.60
N VAL A 224 -12.02 -16.25 -4.06
CA VAL A 224 -11.09 -17.05 -4.86
C VAL A 224 -11.87 -18.10 -5.65
N ASN A 225 -11.60 -18.20 -6.95
CA ASN A 225 -12.21 -19.19 -7.84
C ASN A 225 -11.11 -19.96 -8.56
N GLU A 226 -11.33 -21.26 -8.77
CA GLU A 226 -10.40 -22.09 -9.54
C GLU A 226 -10.18 -21.52 -10.95
N GLY A 227 -8.94 -21.46 -11.39
CA GLY A 227 -8.55 -20.93 -12.69
C GLY A 227 -8.44 -19.40 -12.76
N TYR A 228 -8.93 -18.66 -11.75
CA TYR A 228 -8.80 -17.21 -11.63
C TYR A 228 -7.57 -16.84 -10.83
N VAL A 229 -7.07 -15.61 -11.07
CA VAL A 229 -6.17 -14.92 -10.15
C VAL A 229 -6.99 -13.92 -9.33
N PHE A 230 -6.86 -13.96 -8.01
CA PHE A 230 -7.34 -12.89 -7.14
C PHE A 230 -6.19 -11.91 -6.91
N PHE A 231 -6.27 -10.72 -7.51
CA PHE A 231 -5.28 -9.65 -7.35
C PHE A 231 -5.75 -8.68 -6.26
N HIS A 232 -5.01 -8.61 -5.16
CA HIS A 232 -5.34 -7.80 -4.00
C HIS A 232 -4.34 -6.66 -3.80
N ILE A 233 -4.85 -5.44 -3.67
CA ILE A 233 -4.08 -4.22 -3.42
C ILE A 233 -4.28 -3.83 -1.96
N ASN A 234 -3.18 -3.64 -1.25
CA ASN A 234 -3.17 -3.24 0.17
C ASN A 234 -1.88 -2.50 0.50
N GLY A 235 -1.89 -1.71 1.56
CA GLY A 235 -0.65 -1.16 2.10
C GLY A 235 0.34 -2.27 2.46
N SER A 236 1.63 -2.07 2.12
CA SER A 236 2.69 -3.06 2.26
C SER A 236 2.71 -3.74 3.63
N TYR A 237 2.45 -2.96 4.69
CA TYR A 237 2.40 -3.44 6.06
C TYR A 237 1.46 -4.64 6.28
N HIS A 238 0.34 -4.71 5.56
CA HIS A 238 -0.68 -5.75 5.70
C HIS A 238 -0.28 -7.11 5.12
N SER A 239 0.75 -7.17 4.26
CA SER A 239 1.21 -8.41 3.60
C SER A 239 2.70 -8.67 3.73
N ASP A 240 3.49 -7.72 4.26
CA ASP A 240 4.93 -7.86 4.49
C ASP A 240 5.24 -9.08 5.37
N ASN A 241 6.37 -9.71 5.08
CA ASN A 241 6.86 -10.91 5.78
C ASN A 241 5.88 -12.09 5.73
N HIS A 242 4.93 -12.11 4.80
CA HIS A 242 3.86 -13.11 4.71
C HIS A 242 3.01 -13.19 5.98
N GLU A 243 2.91 -12.07 6.72
CA GLU A 243 2.11 -11.89 7.92
C GLU A 243 0.76 -11.20 7.61
N GLY A 244 0.08 -10.66 8.58
CA GLY A 244 -1.16 -9.92 8.40
C GLY A 244 -2.22 -10.70 7.60
N ILE A 245 -2.64 -10.16 6.44
CA ILE A 245 -3.65 -10.78 5.58
C ILE A 245 -3.22 -12.18 5.13
N VAL A 246 -1.95 -12.36 4.79
CA VAL A 246 -1.41 -13.65 4.30
C VAL A 246 -1.51 -14.72 5.37
N TRP A 247 -1.19 -14.37 6.63
CA TRP A 247 -1.32 -15.29 7.76
C TRP A 247 -2.78 -15.71 7.97
N TYR A 248 -3.73 -14.75 7.99
CA TYR A 248 -5.15 -15.05 8.13
C TYR A 248 -5.69 -15.85 6.96
N LEU A 249 -5.29 -15.55 5.73
CA LEU A 249 -5.71 -16.32 4.56
C LEU A 249 -5.29 -17.78 4.67
N LYS A 250 -4.04 -18.04 5.07
CA LYS A 250 -3.54 -19.39 5.32
C LYS A 250 -4.32 -20.07 6.47
N GLU A 251 -4.59 -19.36 7.57
CA GLU A 251 -5.36 -19.91 8.70
C GLU A 251 -6.78 -20.31 8.29
N TYR A 252 -7.48 -19.47 7.53
CA TYR A 252 -8.83 -19.75 7.07
C TYR A 252 -8.85 -20.87 6.02
N ASN A 253 -7.82 -20.93 5.18
CA ASN A 253 -7.73 -21.94 4.12
C ASN A 253 -7.37 -23.34 4.64
N LYS A 254 -6.90 -23.51 5.88
CA LYS A 254 -6.57 -24.83 6.47
C LYS A 254 -7.71 -25.85 6.42
N ARG A 255 -8.95 -25.40 6.29
CA ARG A 255 -10.14 -26.29 6.18
C ARG A 255 -10.42 -26.73 4.76
N ASN A 256 -9.75 -26.17 3.76
CA ASN A 256 -9.89 -26.51 2.36
C ASN A 256 -8.91 -27.61 1.97
N ALA A 257 -9.29 -28.46 1.04
CA ALA A 257 -8.46 -29.56 0.57
C ALA A 257 -7.25 -29.10 -0.27
N THR A 258 -7.32 -27.91 -0.86
CA THR A 258 -6.30 -27.38 -1.76
C THR A 258 -5.58 -26.19 -1.10
N GLU A 259 -4.27 -26.23 -1.10
CA GLU A 259 -3.43 -25.10 -0.66
C GLU A 259 -3.41 -24.02 -1.75
N LEU A 260 -3.63 -22.75 -1.36
CA LEU A 260 -3.58 -21.61 -2.27
C LEU A 260 -2.11 -21.25 -2.58
N LYS A 261 -1.82 -21.07 -3.85
CA LYS A 261 -0.56 -20.47 -4.32
C LYS A 261 -0.62 -18.97 -4.14
N ILE A 262 0.09 -18.47 -3.16
CA ILE A 262 0.12 -17.04 -2.81
C ILE A 262 1.42 -16.45 -3.33
N LEU A 263 1.33 -15.30 -3.99
CA LEU A 263 2.46 -14.45 -4.37
C LEU A 263 2.34 -13.13 -3.64
N THR A 264 3.44 -12.65 -3.08
CA THR A 264 3.53 -11.34 -2.45
C THR A 264 4.50 -10.44 -3.20
N ILE A 265 4.10 -9.20 -3.41
CA ILE A 265 4.90 -8.10 -3.95
C ILE A 265 4.83 -7.01 -2.90
N THR A 266 5.94 -6.37 -2.55
CA THR A 266 5.96 -5.22 -1.64
C THR A 266 6.75 -4.07 -2.20
N ALA A 267 6.25 -2.85 -2.05
CA ALA A 267 6.97 -1.63 -2.34
C ALA A 267 7.77 -1.18 -1.11
N VAL A 268 9.01 -0.78 -1.34
CA VAL A 268 9.89 -0.19 -0.34
C VAL A 268 10.56 1.05 -0.89
N GLU A 269 10.70 2.06 -0.06
CA GLU A 269 11.42 3.30 -0.39
C GLU A 269 12.85 3.19 0.08
N GLN A 270 13.81 3.45 -0.81
CA GLN A 270 15.23 3.52 -0.46
C GLN A 270 15.97 4.50 -1.38
N ASN A 271 17.11 5.01 -0.93
CA ASN A 271 17.85 6.03 -1.68
C ASN A 271 18.71 5.43 -2.80
N ASP A 272 19.27 4.26 -2.59
CA ASP A 272 20.07 3.53 -3.57
C ASP A 272 19.23 2.38 -4.15
N LEU A 273 18.99 2.42 -5.45
CA LEU A 273 18.22 1.38 -6.13
C LEU A 273 19.08 0.28 -6.77
N ASP A 274 20.40 0.38 -6.73
CA ASP A 274 21.28 -0.61 -7.36
C ASP A 274 21.36 -1.90 -6.53
N GLU A 275 21.15 -1.82 -5.20
CA GLU A 275 21.17 -2.96 -4.29
C GLU A 275 19.99 -2.87 -3.31
N LEU A 276 19.38 -4.03 -2.99
CA LEU A 276 18.34 -4.10 -1.97
C LEU A 276 18.94 -3.94 -0.57
N GLU A 277 18.41 -2.99 0.20
CA GLU A 277 18.80 -2.83 1.61
C GLU A 277 18.49 -4.10 2.42
N LYS A 278 19.39 -4.43 3.36
CA LYS A 278 19.30 -5.69 4.13
C LYS A 278 18.00 -5.83 4.92
N ASP A 279 17.46 -4.72 5.42
CA ASP A 279 16.23 -4.69 6.20
C ASP A 279 14.98 -4.98 5.34
N ASN A 280 15.14 -4.95 4.02
CA ASN A 280 14.08 -5.26 3.06
C ASN A 280 14.12 -6.71 2.56
N LEU A 281 15.18 -7.47 2.88
CA LEU A 281 15.30 -8.88 2.50
C LEU A 281 14.17 -9.72 3.13
N GLY A 282 13.54 -10.56 2.32
CA GLY A 282 12.53 -11.51 2.77
C GLY A 282 11.15 -10.93 3.06
N LYS A 283 10.95 -9.61 2.89
CA LYS A 283 9.63 -8.98 3.12
C LYS A 283 8.54 -9.56 2.21
N ALA A 284 8.89 -9.91 0.97
CA ALA A 284 7.96 -10.47 0.00
C ALA A 284 8.71 -11.39 -0.99
N ASP A 285 7.97 -12.06 -1.87
CA ASP A 285 8.55 -12.84 -2.97
C ASP A 285 9.24 -11.93 -4.00
N PHE A 286 8.64 -10.75 -4.27
CA PHE A 286 9.25 -9.67 -5.03
C PHE A 286 9.18 -8.36 -4.25
N ILE A 287 10.26 -7.58 -4.38
CA ILE A 287 10.42 -6.29 -3.70
C ILE A 287 10.63 -5.23 -4.76
N LEU A 288 9.74 -4.26 -4.77
CA LEU A 288 9.72 -3.12 -5.65
C LEU A 288 10.38 -1.94 -4.94
N CYS A 289 11.64 -1.64 -5.29
CA CYS A 289 12.36 -0.51 -4.73
C CYS A 289 12.02 0.77 -5.50
N ILE A 290 11.60 1.78 -4.79
CA ILE A 290 11.21 3.10 -5.30
C ILE A 290 12.14 4.14 -4.67
N PRO A 291 12.55 5.21 -5.41
CA PRO A 291 13.34 6.29 -4.84
C PRO A 291 12.64 6.95 -3.65
N GLY A 292 13.34 7.11 -2.53
CA GLY A 292 12.78 7.75 -1.33
C GLY A 292 12.44 9.24 -1.50
N ASP A 293 12.88 9.87 -2.61
CA ASP A 293 12.54 11.25 -3.00
C ASP A 293 11.46 11.32 -4.09
N MET A 294 10.73 10.22 -4.35
CA MET A 294 9.61 10.21 -5.29
C MET A 294 8.52 11.19 -4.86
N THR A 295 8.00 11.96 -5.82
CA THR A 295 6.84 12.83 -5.57
C THR A 295 5.62 12.01 -5.21
N GLN A 296 4.91 12.44 -4.16
CA GLN A 296 3.72 11.75 -3.68
C GLN A 296 2.45 12.36 -4.28
N THR A 297 1.41 11.54 -4.47
CA THR A 297 0.11 11.97 -5.01
C THR A 297 -0.73 12.71 -3.96
N GLN A 298 -0.48 12.45 -2.68
CA GLN A 298 -1.19 13.03 -1.54
C GLN A 298 -0.28 13.03 -0.30
N GLU A 299 -0.48 13.97 0.63
CA GLU A 299 0.16 13.90 1.93
C GLU A 299 -0.36 12.70 2.74
N ALA A 300 0.53 11.86 3.29
CA ALA A 300 0.16 10.68 4.05
C ALA A 300 -0.75 10.99 5.25
N SER A 301 -0.57 12.14 5.89
CA SER A 301 -1.43 12.64 6.98
C SER A 301 -2.88 12.85 6.58
N ALA A 302 -3.15 13.21 5.31
CA ALA A 302 -4.50 13.44 4.81
C ALA A 302 -5.30 12.14 4.63
N ILE A 303 -4.61 11.00 4.46
CA ILE A 303 -5.23 9.69 4.30
C ILE A 303 -5.70 9.12 5.66
N GLY A 304 -5.30 9.73 6.76
CA GLY A 304 -5.71 9.32 8.11
C GLY A 304 -5.16 7.95 8.53
N ILE A 305 -4.07 7.53 7.91
CA ILE A 305 -3.34 6.33 8.27
C ILE A 305 -2.30 6.75 9.30
N ALA A 306 -2.56 6.41 10.57
CA ALA A 306 -1.52 6.41 11.59
C ALA A 306 -0.60 5.21 11.33
N MET A 307 0.19 5.28 10.26
CA MET A 307 1.30 4.35 10.01
C MET A 307 2.58 5.01 10.49
N PRO A 308 3.50 4.27 11.12
CA PRO A 308 4.85 4.77 11.30
C PRO A 308 5.47 4.99 9.92
N PRO A 309 6.17 6.11 9.69
CA PRO A 309 6.93 6.28 8.46
C PRO A 309 7.89 5.10 8.30
N ALA A 310 7.88 4.49 7.12
CA ALA A 310 8.85 3.48 6.77
C ALA A 310 10.25 4.12 6.86
N GLY A 311 11.07 3.67 7.81
CA GLY A 311 12.51 3.85 7.75
C GLY A 311 13.07 5.26 7.97
N ILE A 312 12.50 6.13 8.82
CA ILE A 312 13.22 7.33 9.26
C ILE A 312 14.09 6.96 10.47
N THR A 313 15.37 6.75 10.21
CA THR A 313 16.40 6.89 11.27
C THR A 313 16.27 8.31 11.84
N PRO A 314 16.18 8.50 13.18
CA PRO A 314 16.07 9.83 13.74
C PRO A 314 17.26 10.66 13.28
N ALA A 315 17.01 11.75 12.57
CA ALA A 315 18.03 12.73 12.28
C ALA A 315 18.60 13.20 13.60
N THR A 316 19.93 13.15 13.71
CA THR A 316 20.71 13.67 14.84
C THR A 316 20.24 15.09 15.14
N PRO A 317 19.95 15.48 16.40
CA PRO A 317 19.49 16.82 16.70
C PRO A 317 20.54 17.84 16.25
N MET A 318 20.15 18.74 15.37
CA MET A 318 20.95 19.91 15.04
C MET A 318 21.10 20.74 16.31
N LYS A 319 22.35 20.92 16.77
CA LYS A 319 22.70 21.85 17.86
C LYS A 319 22.34 23.26 17.45
N ASP A 320 21.52 23.86 18.29
CA ASP A 320 21.31 25.28 18.56
C ASP A 320 21.70 26.31 17.47
N ALA A 321 20.71 26.71 16.66
CA ALA A 321 20.73 28.04 16.03
C ALA A 321 20.15 29.04 17.04
N LYS A 322 20.96 30.04 17.42
CA LYS A 322 20.62 31.10 18.35
C LYS A 322 19.36 31.86 17.93
N ALA A 323 18.45 32.02 18.88
CA ALA A 323 17.27 32.85 18.74
C ALA A 323 17.68 34.32 18.60
N ASP A 324 17.45 34.90 17.43
CA ASP A 324 17.50 36.37 17.26
C ASP A 324 16.18 36.98 17.70
N THR A 325 16.31 37.88 18.66
CA THR A 325 15.25 38.60 19.33
C THR A 325 14.53 39.56 18.36
N ILE A 326 13.31 39.30 18.01
CA ILE A 326 12.43 40.27 17.33
C ILE A 326 11.76 41.14 18.40
N LYS A 327 12.14 42.45 18.41
CA LYS A 327 11.52 43.50 19.24
C LYS A 327 10.04 43.67 18.84
N LYS A 328 9.16 43.52 19.85
CA LYS A 328 7.76 43.96 19.78
C LYS A 328 7.67 45.47 19.58
N ALA A 329 7.01 45.92 18.53
CA ALA A 329 6.52 47.30 18.40
C ALA A 329 5.13 47.37 19.04
N ALA A 330 4.93 48.43 19.86
CA ALA A 330 3.68 48.70 20.56
C ALA A 330 2.62 49.30 19.61
N PRO A 331 1.31 49.13 19.89
CA PRO A 331 0.27 49.72 19.07
C PRO A 331 0.07 51.19 19.39
N ASP A 332 0.00 52.01 18.35
CA ASP A 332 -0.35 53.40 18.38
C ASP A 332 -1.85 53.61 18.51
N SER A 333 -2.27 54.40 19.46
CA SER A 333 -3.64 54.81 19.75
C SER A 333 -3.91 56.15 19.04
N GLY A 334 -4.81 56.14 18.07
CA GLY A 334 -5.31 57.35 17.40
C GLY A 334 -6.82 57.34 17.24
N SER A 335 -7.39 58.27 17.93
CA SER A 335 -8.79 58.61 18.11
C SER A 335 -9.48 59.18 16.88
N GLY A 336 -10.79 58.90 16.78
CA GLY A 336 -11.80 59.95 16.53
C GLY A 336 -12.23 60.18 15.10
N GLY A 337 -13.53 60.22 14.89
CA GLY A 337 -14.20 60.92 13.79
C GLY A 337 -15.48 60.22 13.35
N ASP A 338 -16.57 60.63 13.96
CA ASP A 338 -17.95 60.45 13.47
C ASP A 338 -18.08 61.07 12.08
N ASP A 339 -19.00 60.56 11.26
CA ASP A 339 -20.08 61.28 10.63
C ASP A 339 -20.82 60.38 9.61
N ASP A 340 -22.06 60.34 9.83
CA ASP A 340 -23.34 60.19 9.12
C ASP A 340 -23.37 60.13 7.57
N ASP A 341 -24.43 59.42 7.17
CA ASP A 341 -25.40 59.67 6.11
C ASP A 341 -25.36 58.82 4.81
N ASP A 342 -26.49 58.13 4.65
CA ASP A 342 -27.39 57.93 3.52
C ASP A 342 -26.87 57.46 2.13
N ASP A 343 -27.27 56.30 1.74
CA ASP A 343 -28.31 55.91 0.72
C ASP A 343 -28.30 54.39 0.45
#